data_f7ae2d747de19ef14813c86808876812
#
_entry.id   f7ae2d747de19ef14813c86808876812
#
_cell.length_a   1.000
_cell.length_b   1.000
_cell.length_c   1.000
_cell.angle_alpha   90.00
_cell.angle_beta   90.00
_cell.angle_gamma   90.00
#
_symmetry.space_group_name_H-M   'P 1'
#
loop_
_entity.id
_entity.type
_entity.pdbx_description
1 polymer ?
#
loop_
_entity_poly.entity_id
_entity_poly.type
_entity_poly.pdbx_seq_one_letter_code
_entity_poly.pdbx_strand_id
1 'polypeptide(L)'
;IRKVMSTRKLPPYTAPFIISTWIVMSLLIIFNIIPIQAAHVPDARNVEIIPAVSKGMGQVMFQENIISGIIVFIGIFVSSRISAFSALLGSSIGVVVPFVFSFPLNMINIGMFGFNAVLCSIAFSNKNWNAVILATGSGIVSVFITYGIMHLGIITLTAPFVLSTWLILLLNKIIKSAHAKDKG
;
A
#
# COMPACT_ATOMS: atom_id res chain seq x y z
N ILE A 1 13.03 -0.12 17.62
CA ILE A 1 12.69 -0.53 16.26
C ILE A 1 13.71 0.04 15.28
N ARG A 2 13.89 1.38 15.18
CA ARG A 2 14.83 2.02 14.24
C ARG A 2 16.27 1.46 14.34
N LYS A 3 16.79 1.22 15.56
CA LYS A 3 18.15 0.71 15.80
C LYS A 3 18.32 -0.76 15.36
N VAL A 4 17.31 -1.61 15.59
CA VAL A 4 17.31 -3.02 15.17
C VAL A 4 17.21 -3.16 13.64
N MET A 5 16.43 -2.28 12.99
CA MET A 5 16.24 -2.31 11.53
C MET A 5 17.42 -1.75 10.76
N SER A 6 18.17 -0.78 11.33
CA SER A 6 19.39 -0.26 10.72
C SER A 6 20.47 -1.35 10.60
N THR A 7 20.51 -2.31 11.53
CA THR A 7 21.43 -3.44 11.48
C THR A 7 21.12 -4.41 10.32
N ARG A 8 19.85 -4.51 9.90
CA ARG A 8 19.45 -5.35 8.77
C ARG A 8 19.37 -4.61 7.42
N LYS A 9 19.69 -3.30 7.37
CA LYS A 9 19.61 -2.43 6.18
C LYS A 9 18.20 -2.36 5.56
N LEU A 10 17.14 -2.64 6.35
CA LEU A 10 15.76 -2.45 5.93
C LEU A 10 15.25 -1.09 6.43
N PRO A 11 14.64 -0.26 5.57
CA PRO A 11 14.08 1.01 5.99
C PRO A 11 12.87 0.76 6.91
N PRO A 12 12.72 1.51 8.02
CA PRO A 12 11.64 1.31 8.98
C PRO A 12 10.26 1.71 8.45
N TYR A 13 10.21 2.57 7.43
CA TYR A 13 8.97 3.15 6.88
C TYR A 13 7.99 3.58 7.99
N THR A 14 6.74 3.17 7.89
CA THR A 14 5.66 3.44 8.85
C THR A 14 5.48 2.34 9.90
N ALA A 15 6.39 1.36 10.00
CA ALA A 15 6.27 0.26 10.96
C ALA A 15 6.06 0.71 12.43
N PRO A 16 6.77 1.75 12.95
CA PRO A 16 6.52 2.23 14.31
C PRO A 16 5.09 2.75 14.50
N PHE A 17 4.55 3.45 13.50
CA PHE A 17 3.17 3.96 13.51
C PHE A 17 2.17 2.80 13.55
N ILE A 18 2.34 1.79 12.70
CA ILE A 18 1.45 0.62 12.64
C ILE A 18 1.40 -0.08 13.99
N ILE A 19 2.57 -0.38 14.57
CA ILE A 19 2.68 -1.10 15.85
C ILE A 19 2.03 -0.29 16.97
N SER A 20 2.33 1.01 17.08
CA SER A 20 1.74 1.85 18.12
C SER A 20 0.23 1.97 17.96
N THR A 21 -0.27 2.13 16.75
CA THR A 21 -1.72 2.21 16.48
C THR A 21 -2.41 0.89 16.80
N TRP A 22 -1.86 -0.25 16.41
CA TRP A 22 -2.45 -1.56 16.75
C TRP A 22 -2.45 -1.82 18.26
N ILE A 23 -1.41 -1.43 19.00
CA ILE A 23 -1.38 -1.54 20.46
C ILE A 23 -2.49 -0.68 21.08
N VAL A 24 -2.59 0.61 20.67
CA VAL A 24 -3.61 1.51 21.20
C VAL A 24 -5.02 1.01 20.87
N MET A 25 -5.27 0.60 19.62
CA MET A 25 -6.56 0.05 19.23
C MET A 25 -6.92 -1.22 20.01
N SER A 26 -5.96 -2.12 20.20
CA SER A 26 -6.18 -3.33 21.00
C SER A 26 -6.53 -3.01 22.45
N LEU A 27 -5.87 -2.03 23.06
CA LEU A 27 -6.20 -1.57 24.40
C LEU A 27 -7.60 -0.96 24.46
N LEU A 28 -7.97 -0.11 23.51
CA LEU A 28 -9.30 0.50 23.46
C LEU A 28 -10.42 -0.54 23.31
N ILE A 29 -10.16 -1.62 22.56
CA ILE A 29 -11.09 -2.75 22.40
C ILE A 29 -11.20 -3.55 23.69
N ILE A 30 -10.08 -3.94 24.29
CA ILE A 30 -10.04 -4.76 25.52
C ILE A 30 -10.74 -4.03 26.67
N PHE A 31 -10.54 -2.73 26.80
CA PHE A 31 -11.17 -1.93 27.85
C PHE A 31 -12.61 -1.44 27.51
N ASN A 32 -13.16 -1.84 26.35
CA ASN A 32 -14.51 -1.41 25.88
C ASN A 32 -14.70 0.12 25.88
N ILE A 33 -13.63 0.89 25.63
CA ILE A 33 -13.70 2.36 25.67
C ILE A 33 -14.43 2.91 24.46
N ILE A 34 -14.29 2.27 23.29
CA ILE A 34 -14.90 2.69 22.02
C ILE A 34 -15.63 1.50 21.38
N PRO A 35 -16.94 1.61 21.07
CA PRO A 35 -17.62 0.60 20.29
C PRO A 35 -17.05 0.61 18.86
N ILE A 36 -16.58 -0.56 18.39
CA ILE A 36 -16.15 -0.69 17.00
C ILE A 36 -17.41 -0.80 16.15
N GLN A 37 -17.70 0.26 15.41
CA GLN A 37 -18.68 0.20 14.34
C GLN A 37 -17.96 -0.08 13.02
N ALA A 38 -18.35 -1.15 12.34
CA ALA A 38 -17.90 -1.37 10.98
C ALA A 38 -18.38 -0.21 10.11
N ALA A 39 -17.47 0.41 9.38
CA ALA A 39 -17.86 1.44 8.43
C ALA A 39 -18.82 0.83 7.40
N HIS A 40 -20.01 1.43 7.26
CA HIS A 40 -20.97 1.01 6.24
C HIS A 40 -20.44 1.47 4.88
N VAL A 41 -19.93 0.54 4.10
CA VAL A 41 -19.51 0.80 2.72
C VAL A 41 -20.67 0.41 1.81
N PRO A 42 -21.24 1.34 1.04
CA PRO A 42 -22.36 1.04 0.13
C PRO A 42 -22.00 -0.06 -0.86
N ASP A 43 -22.96 -0.92 -1.16
CA ASP A 43 -22.78 -1.95 -2.16
C ASP A 43 -22.56 -1.34 -3.54
N ALA A 44 -21.57 -1.86 -4.26
CA ALA A 44 -21.23 -1.43 -5.59
C ALA A 44 -21.59 -2.54 -6.61
N ARG A 45 -22.26 -2.15 -7.70
CA ARG A 45 -22.58 -3.06 -8.82
C ARG A 45 -21.50 -3.09 -9.88
N ASN A 46 -20.75 -2.00 -10.02
CA ASN A 46 -19.71 -1.84 -11.03
C ASN A 46 -18.47 -1.19 -10.42
N VAL A 47 -17.31 -1.37 -11.07
CA VAL A 47 -16.08 -0.65 -10.73
C VAL A 47 -16.06 0.70 -11.44
N GLU A 48 -15.93 1.76 -10.68
CA GLU A 48 -15.71 3.12 -11.16
C GLU A 48 -14.20 3.39 -11.25
N ILE A 49 -13.57 3.04 -12.36
CA ILE A 49 -12.10 3.01 -12.49
C ILE A 49 -11.46 4.36 -12.13
N ILE A 50 -11.91 5.46 -12.75
CA ILE A 50 -11.32 6.80 -12.52
C ILE A 50 -11.51 7.26 -11.07
N PRO A 51 -12.72 7.21 -10.49
CA PRO A 51 -12.93 7.48 -9.08
C PRO A 51 -12.08 6.60 -8.16
N ALA A 52 -12.04 5.29 -8.40
CA ALA A 52 -11.29 4.34 -7.59
C ALA A 52 -9.77 4.62 -7.59
N VAL A 53 -9.20 4.93 -8.77
CA VAL A 53 -7.78 5.33 -8.89
C VAL A 53 -7.52 6.64 -8.14
N SER A 54 -8.38 7.64 -8.26
CA SER A 54 -8.22 8.90 -7.53
C SER A 54 -8.34 8.69 -6.02
N LYS A 55 -9.38 7.98 -5.57
CA LYS A 55 -9.58 7.66 -4.14
C LYS A 55 -8.42 6.86 -3.57
N GLY A 56 -7.84 5.92 -4.34
CA GLY A 56 -6.64 5.17 -3.92
C GLY A 56 -5.45 6.07 -3.60
N MET A 57 -5.27 7.17 -4.34
CA MET A 57 -4.28 8.20 -4.01
C MET A 57 -4.70 9.05 -2.81
N GLY A 58 -5.98 9.41 -2.71
CA GLY A 58 -6.53 10.16 -1.57
C GLY A 58 -6.44 9.40 -0.25
N GLN A 59 -6.63 8.09 -0.29
CA GLN A 59 -6.52 7.22 0.88
C GLN A 59 -5.12 7.20 1.52
N VAL A 60 -4.07 7.61 0.82
CA VAL A 60 -2.74 7.84 1.43
C VAL A 60 -2.82 8.86 2.58
N MET A 61 -3.78 9.79 2.49
CA MET A 61 -4.10 10.78 3.53
C MET A 61 -5.41 10.44 4.27
N PHE A 62 -5.86 9.20 4.22
CA PHE A 62 -7.11 8.72 4.80
C PHE A 62 -8.36 9.48 4.29
N GLN A 63 -8.32 9.95 3.03
CA GLN A 63 -9.40 10.70 2.41
C GLN A 63 -10.03 9.89 1.26
N GLU A 64 -11.27 9.49 1.46
CA GLU A 64 -12.07 8.72 0.49
C GLU A 64 -12.80 9.65 -0.51
N ASN A 65 -12.11 10.66 -1.02
CA ASN A 65 -12.68 11.66 -1.91
C ASN A 65 -11.85 11.79 -3.19
N ILE A 66 -12.53 11.93 -4.33
CA ILE A 66 -11.91 12.11 -5.65
C ILE A 66 -11.05 13.37 -5.69
N ILE A 67 -11.57 14.49 -5.16
CA ILE A 67 -10.87 15.77 -5.15
C ILE A 67 -9.58 15.66 -4.33
N SER A 68 -9.64 15.02 -3.17
CA SER A 68 -8.46 14.78 -2.34
C SER A 68 -7.39 13.96 -3.06
N GLY A 69 -7.80 12.94 -3.81
CA GLY A 69 -6.88 12.15 -4.62
C GLY A 69 -6.19 12.98 -5.71
N ILE A 70 -6.92 13.85 -6.38
CA ILE A 70 -6.37 14.77 -7.39
C ILE A 70 -5.37 15.74 -6.74
N ILE A 71 -5.71 16.32 -5.59
CA ILE A 71 -4.82 17.25 -4.86
C ILE A 71 -3.53 16.54 -4.44
N VAL A 72 -3.63 15.32 -3.88
CA VAL A 72 -2.47 14.50 -3.52
C VAL A 72 -1.62 14.21 -4.75
N PHE A 73 -2.24 13.82 -5.87
CA PHE A 73 -1.51 13.59 -7.11
C PHE A 73 -0.75 14.83 -7.60
N ILE A 74 -1.41 15.99 -7.61
CA ILE A 74 -0.78 17.27 -8.00
C ILE A 74 0.40 17.59 -7.06
N GLY A 75 0.23 17.42 -5.73
CA GLY A 75 1.30 17.63 -4.77
C GLY A 75 2.52 16.74 -5.02
N ILE A 76 2.29 15.44 -5.29
CA ILE A 76 3.36 14.51 -5.65
C ILE A 76 4.01 14.92 -6.99
N PHE A 77 3.21 15.34 -7.98
CA PHE A 77 3.69 15.73 -9.31
C PHE A 77 4.59 16.96 -9.26
N VAL A 78 4.23 17.96 -8.46
CA VAL A 78 5.05 19.16 -8.23
C VAL A 78 6.37 18.80 -7.54
N SER A 79 6.34 17.85 -6.60
CA SER A 79 7.54 17.39 -5.89
C SER A 79 8.43 16.53 -6.80
N SER A 80 7.86 15.57 -7.51
CA SER A 80 8.60 14.62 -8.36
C SER A 80 7.69 13.99 -9.40
N ARG A 81 7.93 14.28 -10.67
CA ARG A 81 7.19 13.68 -11.79
C ARG A 81 7.27 12.15 -11.80
N ILE A 82 8.45 11.60 -11.48
CA ILE A 82 8.66 10.14 -11.44
C ILE A 82 7.81 9.50 -10.35
N SER A 83 7.80 10.11 -9.16
CA SER A 83 6.98 9.62 -8.05
C SER A 83 5.49 9.74 -8.35
N ALA A 84 5.06 10.76 -9.10
CA ALA A 84 3.67 10.90 -9.52
C ALA A 84 3.23 9.79 -10.50
N PHE A 85 4.06 9.47 -11.49
CA PHE A 85 3.80 8.34 -12.38
C PHE A 85 3.82 7.00 -11.63
N SER A 86 4.73 6.84 -10.66
CA SER A 86 4.76 5.66 -9.79
C SER A 86 3.49 5.58 -8.93
N ALA A 87 3.01 6.70 -8.39
CA ALA A 87 1.76 6.76 -7.63
C ALA A 87 0.56 6.35 -8.47
N LEU A 88 0.48 6.86 -9.71
CA LEU A 88 -0.58 6.50 -10.64
C LEU A 88 -0.53 5.00 -10.99
N LEU A 89 0.66 4.46 -11.25
CA LEU A 89 0.87 3.03 -11.46
C LEU A 89 0.37 2.22 -10.26
N GLY A 90 0.78 2.59 -9.05
CA GLY A 90 0.36 1.90 -7.82
C GLY A 90 -1.15 1.93 -7.62
N SER A 91 -1.78 3.09 -7.80
CA SER A 91 -3.22 3.22 -7.67
C SER A 91 -3.97 2.39 -8.72
N SER A 92 -3.47 2.35 -9.97
CA SER A 92 -4.03 1.51 -11.03
C SER A 92 -3.90 0.01 -10.70
N ILE A 93 -2.77 -0.43 -10.14
CA ILE A 93 -2.60 -1.81 -9.64
C ILE A 93 -3.64 -2.12 -8.57
N GLY A 94 -3.90 -1.19 -7.65
CA GLY A 94 -4.91 -1.31 -6.60
C GLY A 94 -6.36 -1.36 -7.09
N VAL A 95 -6.61 -1.09 -8.36
CA VAL A 95 -7.92 -1.27 -9.02
C VAL A 95 -7.93 -2.54 -9.87
N VAL A 96 -6.92 -2.70 -10.73
CA VAL A 96 -6.91 -3.78 -11.73
C VAL A 96 -6.72 -5.15 -11.08
N VAL A 97 -5.77 -5.28 -10.14
CA VAL A 97 -5.49 -6.58 -9.52
C VAL A 97 -6.70 -7.10 -8.72
N PRO A 98 -7.29 -6.34 -7.78
CA PRO A 98 -8.45 -6.86 -7.05
C PRO A 98 -9.67 -7.09 -7.95
N PHE A 99 -9.82 -6.33 -9.04
CA PHE A 99 -10.89 -6.57 -10.03
C PHE A 99 -10.72 -7.92 -10.73
N VAL A 100 -9.50 -8.24 -11.20
CA VAL A 100 -9.19 -9.52 -11.87
C VAL A 100 -9.40 -10.72 -10.93
N PHE A 101 -9.10 -10.55 -9.64
CA PHE A 101 -9.28 -11.60 -8.64
C PHE A 101 -10.66 -11.60 -7.96
N SER A 102 -11.62 -10.83 -8.51
CA SER A 102 -13.01 -10.75 -8.00
C SER A 102 -13.12 -10.39 -6.52
N PHE A 103 -12.27 -9.46 -6.06
CA PHE A 103 -12.36 -8.91 -4.70
C PHE A 103 -13.60 -7.98 -4.59
N PRO A 104 -14.06 -7.65 -3.37
CA PRO A 104 -15.28 -6.87 -3.18
C PRO A 104 -15.22 -5.51 -3.89
N LEU A 105 -16.18 -5.26 -4.81
CA LEU A 105 -16.21 -4.08 -5.67
C LEU A 105 -16.33 -2.77 -4.88
N ASN A 106 -17.06 -2.78 -3.79
CA ASN A 106 -17.20 -1.64 -2.89
C ASN A 106 -15.84 -1.21 -2.31
N MET A 107 -14.99 -2.18 -1.92
CA MET A 107 -13.65 -1.91 -1.40
C MET A 107 -12.69 -1.38 -2.49
N ILE A 108 -12.87 -1.82 -3.74
CA ILE A 108 -12.13 -1.26 -4.89
C ILE A 108 -12.53 0.20 -5.09
N ASN A 109 -13.83 0.48 -5.10
CA ASN A 109 -14.37 1.81 -5.39
C ASN A 109 -14.03 2.86 -4.33
N ILE A 110 -13.80 2.47 -3.09
CA ILE A 110 -13.30 3.37 -2.04
C ILE A 110 -11.78 3.54 -2.05
N GLY A 111 -11.06 2.81 -2.91
CA GLY A 111 -9.60 2.90 -3.04
C GLY A 111 -8.80 2.14 -1.98
N MET A 112 -9.44 1.20 -1.25
CA MET A 112 -8.84 0.48 -0.11
C MET A 112 -7.60 -0.33 -0.50
N PHE A 113 -7.54 -0.87 -1.71
CA PHE A 113 -6.37 -1.61 -2.20
C PHE A 113 -5.33 -0.68 -2.83
N GLY A 114 -5.75 0.53 -3.26
CA GLY A 114 -4.90 1.48 -3.99
C GLY A 114 -3.81 2.11 -3.14
N PHE A 115 -4.13 2.57 -1.93
CA PHE A 115 -3.21 3.40 -1.15
C PHE A 115 -1.92 2.70 -0.74
N ASN A 116 -1.97 1.42 -0.35
CA ASN A 116 -0.78 0.64 -0.05
C ASN A 116 0.07 0.39 -1.30
N ALA A 117 -0.57 0.12 -2.44
CA ALA A 117 0.12 -0.05 -3.71
C ALA A 117 0.76 1.27 -4.20
N VAL A 118 0.13 2.43 -3.98
CA VAL A 118 0.70 3.76 -4.21
C VAL A 118 1.98 3.96 -3.40
N LEU A 119 1.94 3.70 -2.10
CA LEU A 119 3.11 3.83 -1.23
C LEU A 119 4.25 2.89 -1.65
N CYS A 120 3.93 1.65 -2.02
CA CYS A 120 4.89 0.69 -2.57
C CYS A 120 5.57 1.22 -3.82
N SER A 121 4.77 1.71 -4.76
CA SER A 121 5.28 2.20 -6.04
C SER A 121 6.14 3.45 -5.88
N ILE A 122 5.77 4.37 -4.99
CA ILE A 122 6.58 5.55 -4.65
C ILE A 122 7.89 5.15 -3.98
N ALA A 123 7.88 4.15 -3.09
CA ALA A 123 9.09 3.71 -2.40
C ALA A 123 10.17 3.18 -3.35
N PHE A 124 9.78 2.67 -4.51
CA PHE A 124 10.69 2.22 -5.57
C PHE A 124 10.79 3.21 -6.74
N SER A 125 10.27 4.45 -6.61
CA SER A 125 10.28 5.43 -7.71
C SER A 125 11.70 5.79 -8.14
N ASN A 126 12.09 5.32 -9.33
CA ASN A 126 13.38 5.62 -9.96
C ASN A 126 13.23 5.51 -11.48
N LYS A 127 14.17 6.10 -12.25
CA LYS A 127 14.18 6.08 -13.73
C LYS A 127 14.50 4.71 -14.34
N ASN A 128 14.91 3.73 -13.55
CA ASN A 128 15.39 2.43 -14.03
C ASN A 128 14.24 1.42 -14.18
N TRP A 129 14.28 0.58 -15.21
CA TRP A 129 13.30 -0.49 -15.42
C TRP A 129 13.18 -1.44 -14.23
N ASN A 130 14.29 -1.74 -13.55
CA ASN A 130 14.28 -2.55 -12.33
C ASN A 130 13.41 -1.92 -11.23
N ALA A 131 13.40 -0.60 -11.13
CA ALA A 131 12.56 0.10 -10.17
C ALA A 131 11.07 -0.07 -10.49
N VAL A 132 10.70 -0.02 -11.76
CA VAL A 132 9.31 -0.25 -12.21
C VAL A 132 8.87 -1.68 -11.88
N ILE A 133 9.73 -2.68 -12.13
CA ILE A 133 9.45 -4.09 -11.78
C ILE A 133 9.25 -4.25 -10.27
N LEU A 134 10.12 -3.65 -9.45
CA LEU A 134 10.02 -3.70 -7.99
C LEU A 134 8.77 -2.97 -7.49
N ALA A 135 8.44 -1.81 -8.07
CA ALA A 135 7.25 -1.03 -7.77
C ALA A 135 5.97 -1.83 -8.07
N THR A 136 5.90 -2.42 -9.27
CA THR A 136 4.76 -3.24 -9.69
C THR A 136 4.63 -4.50 -8.83
N GLY A 137 5.71 -5.23 -8.62
CA GLY A 137 5.71 -6.43 -7.79
C GLY A 137 5.31 -6.17 -6.35
N SER A 138 5.85 -5.10 -5.73
CA SER A 138 5.48 -4.73 -4.36
C SER A 138 4.03 -4.23 -4.28
N GLY A 139 3.55 -3.49 -5.29
CA GLY A 139 2.17 -3.07 -5.39
C GLY A 139 1.20 -4.25 -5.45
N ILE A 140 1.46 -5.24 -6.31
CA ILE A 140 0.64 -6.46 -6.42
C ILE A 140 0.62 -7.21 -5.09
N VAL A 141 1.78 -7.45 -4.49
CA VAL A 141 1.89 -8.14 -3.19
C VAL A 141 1.12 -7.39 -2.10
N SER A 142 1.16 -6.06 -2.10
CA SER A 142 0.44 -5.25 -1.11
C SER A 142 -1.08 -5.42 -1.21
N VAL A 143 -1.63 -5.59 -2.41
CA VAL A 143 -3.07 -5.85 -2.63
C VAL A 143 -3.49 -7.15 -1.94
N PHE A 144 -2.74 -8.23 -2.14
CA PHE A 144 -3.04 -9.52 -1.50
C PHE A 144 -2.88 -9.49 0.02
N ILE A 145 -1.84 -8.80 0.53
CA ILE A 145 -1.67 -8.63 1.97
C ILE A 145 -2.81 -7.79 2.55
N THR A 146 -3.25 -6.71 1.86
CA THR A 146 -4.41 -5.91 2.27
C THR A 146 -5.64 -6.79 2.41
N TYR A 147 -5.94 -7.59 1.39
CA TYR A 147 -7.07 -8.50 1.39
C TYR A 147 -7.00 -9.51 2.53
N GLY A 148 -5.82 -10.13 2.74
CA GLY A 148 -5.61 -11.08 3.83
C GLY A 148 -5.81 -10.48 5.22
N ILE A 149 -5.25 -9.29 5.49
CA ILE A 149 -5.40 -8.61 6.79
C ILE A 149 -6.87 -8.20 7.03
N MET A 150 -7.57 -7.74 5.98
CA MET A 150 -9.00 -7.42 6.09
C MET A 150 -9.84 -8.64 6.48
N HIS A 151 -9.55 -9.83 5.93
CA HIS A 151 -10.23 -11.07 6.32
C HIS A 151 -9.98 -11.49 7.77
N LEU A 152 -8.88 -11.07 8.36
CA LEU A 152 -8.60 -11.28 9.78
C LEU A 152 -9.35 -10.28 10.70
N GLY A 153 -10.12 -9.35 10.13
CA GLY A 153 -10.83 -8.33 10.88
C GLY A 153 -9.91 -7.26 11.51
N ILE A 154 -8.66 -7.18 11.06
CA ILE A 154 -7.67 -6.23 11.57
C ILE A 154 -7.64 -5.00 10.68
N ILE A 155 -7.51 -3.82 11.26
CA ILE A 155 -7.33 -2.57 10.50
C ILE A 155 -5.98 -2.62 9.78
N THR A 156 -6.01 -2.58 8.46
CA THR A 156 -4.84 -2.78 7.59
C THR A 156 -3.76 -1.71 7.78
N LEU A 157 -4.17 -0.45 7.97
CA LEU A 157 -3.26 0.70 7.97
C LEU A 157 -2.29 0.61 6.78
N THR A 158 -1.03 0.97 7.00
CA THR A 158 0.05 0.84 6.02
C THR A 158 0.89 -0.44 6.21
N ALA A 159 0.38 -1.44 6.95
CA ALA A 159 1.08 -2.72 7.14
C ALA A 159 1.34 -3.46 5.82
N PRO A 160 0.37 -3.55 4.87
CA PRO A 160 0.61 -4.17 3.57
C PRO A 160 1.76 -3.51 2.80
N PHE A 161 1.87 -2.18 2.84
CA PHE A 161 2.99 -1.44 2.24
C PHE A 161 4.33 -1.85 2.84
N VAL A 162 4.45 -1.85 4.16
CA VAL A 162 5.71 -2.17 4.84
C VAL A 162 6.13 -3.61 4.58
N LEU A 163 5.20 -4.56 4.73
CA LEU A 163 5.48 -5.99 4.54
C LEU A 163 5.85 -6.31 3.10
N SER A 164 5.13 -5.78 2.12
CA SER A 164 5.40 -6.01 0.70
C SER A 164 6.73 -5.39 0.25
N THR A 165 7.03 -4.17 0.68
CA THR A 165 8.32 -3.53 0.35
C THR A 165 9.51 -4.27 0.97
N TRP A 166 9.40 -4.73 2.22
CA TRP A 166 10.45 -5.55 2.84
C TRP A 166 10.62 -6.88 2.12
N LEU A 167 9.54 -7.56 1.77
CA LEU A 167 9.60 -8.83 1.03
C LEU A 167 10.34 -8.64 -0.30
N ILE A 168 9.95 -7.64 -1.08
CA ILE A 168 10.55 -7.36 -2.39
C ILE A 168 12.02 -6.93 -2.26
N LEU A 169 12.39 -6.14 -1.25
CA LEU A 169 13.78 -5.78 -1.00
C LEU A 169 14.63 -6.99 -0.64
N LEU A 170 14.11 -7.91 0.19
CA LEU A 170 14.80 -9.15 0.56
C LEU A 170 14.97 -10.07 -0.66
N LEU A 171 13.92 -10.27 -1.45
CA LEU A 171 13.99 -11.07 -2.69
C LEU A 171 15.01 -10.49 -3.68
N ASN A 172 14.99 -9.18 -3.92
CA ASN A 172 15.95 -8.52 -4.80
C ASN A 172 17.40 -8.70 -4.31
N LYS A 173 17.61 -8.66 -2.99
CA LYS A 173 18.95 -8.91 -2.41
C LYS A 173 19.40 -10.35 -2.63
N ILE A 174 18.51 -11.33 -2.45
CA ILE A 174 18.80 -12.75 -2.65
C ILE A 174 19.16 -13.00 -4.12
N ILE A 175 18.34 -12.50 -5.06
CA ILE A 175 18.56 -12.65 -6.50
C ILE A 175 19.91 -12.07 -6.91
N LYS A 176 20.25 -10.86 -6.45
CA LYS A 176 21.56 -10.24 -6.74
C LYS A 176 22.73 -11.01 -6.17
N SER A 177 22.56 -11.58 -4.97
CA SER A 177 23.60 -12.41 -4.33
C SER A 177 23.81 -13.73 -5.08
N ALA A 178 22.75 -14.37 -5.58
CA ALA A 178 22.83 -15.57 -6.39
C ALA A 178 23.57 -15.32 -7.72
N HIS A 179 23.20 -14.24 -8.44
CA HIS A 179 23.88 -13.86 -9.69
C HIS A 179 25.36 -13.48 -9.51
N ALA A 180 25.74 -12.97 -8.34
CA ALA A 180 27.14 -12.65 -8.06
C ALA A 180 27.99 -13.92 -7.82
N LYS A 181 27.39 -14.97 -7.28
CA LYS A 181 28.06 -16.27 -7.08
C LYS A 181 28.25 -17.08 -8.38
N ASP A 182 27.35 -16.88 -9.35
CA ASP A 182 27.41 -17.60 -10.64
C ASP A 182 28.46 -17.02 -11.62
N LYS A 183 28.98 -15.82 -11.31
CA LYS A 183 29.93 -15.09 -12.16
C LYS A 183 31.38 -15.10 -11.62
N GLY A 184 31.63 -15.72 -10.48
CA GLY A 184 32.96 -15.86 -9.86
C GLY A 184 33.40 -17.30 -9.76
#